data_8e41259d00b19814e901f6feb00ac86d
#
_entry.id   8e41259d00b19814e901f6feb00ac86d
#
_cell.length_a   1.000
_cell.length_b   1.000
_cell.length_c   1.000
_cell.angle_alpha   90.00
_cell.angle_beta   90.00
_cell.angle_gamma   90.00
#
_symmetry.space_group_name_H-M   'P 1'
#
loop_
_entity.id
_entity.type
_entity.pdbx_description
1 polymer ?
#
loop_
_entity_poly.entity_id
_entity_poly.type
_entity_poly.pdbx_seq_one_letter_code
_entity_poly.pdbx_strand_id
1 'polypeptide(L)'
;MRPIFVGNFEFDTRQSELERFFSKYGRIERVDMKSGYAFIYFEDDRDAADAIRGTDNMPFGYERRRLSVEWAKGERGRHHDGGPKSGGNQRPTKTLFVINFDPIRTRVRDIEKHFEPHGKVLHVRIRRNFAFVQFENQEEATRALECTHMSKVLDRVVSVEYALKDDDERGNKYNSPRRDYGRQRDSPYRRSPSPVYRRNRPSPDYGRPRSPVHNGPSYDRYRSPQYGRYRRSPVRRS
;
A
#
# COMPACT_ATOMS: atom_id res chain seq x y z
N MET A 1 -1.78 16.75 -8.27
CA MET A 1 -0.68 15.78 -8.16
C MET A 1 -0.94 14.80 -7.03
N ARG A 2 -0.36 13.62 -7.07
CA ARG A 2 -0.59 12.60 -6.04
C ARG A 2 0.43 12.74 -4.92
N PRO A 3 -0.01 12.98 -3.67
CA PRO A 3 0.92 13.11 -2.56
C PRO A 3 1.56 11.78 -2.18
N ILE A 4 2.70 11.86 -1.53
CA ILE A 4 3.30 10.74 -0.82
C ILE A 4 2.88 10.75 0.64
N PHE A 5 2.63 9.59 1.19
CA PHE A 5 2.42 9.37 2.62
C PHE A 5 3.76 9.08 3.28
N VAL A 6 4.03 9.76 4.35
CA VAL A 6 5.22 9.58 5.19
C VAL A 6 4.77 9.28 6.60
N GLY A 7 5.18 8.15 7.15
CA GLY A 7 4.84 7.74 8.51
C GLY A 7 6.01 7.13 9.25
N ASN A 8 5.80 6.81 10.53
CA ASN A 8 6.78 6.22 11.44
C ASN A 8 7.98 7.14 11.77
N PHE A 9 7.81 8.45 11.68
CA PHE A 9 8.77 9.39 12.24
C PHE A 9 8.45 9.68 13.72
N GLU A 10 9.34 10.38 14.40
CA GLU A 10 9.16 10.75 15.79
C GLU A 10 8.02 11.75 15.93
N PHE A 11 7.33 11.68 17.06
CA PHE A 11 6.20 12.57 17.33
C PHE A 11 6.61 14.04 17.37
N ASP A 12 7.82 14.32 17.85
CA ASP A 12 8.39 15.67 17.98
C ASP A 12 8.98 16.22 16.66
N THR A 13 8.92 15.44 15.57
CA THR A 13 9.40 15.86 14.26
C THR A 13 8.68 17.10 13.77
N ARG A 14 9.43 18.11 13.37
CA ARG A 14 8.89 19.34 12.83
C ARG A 14 8.67 19.24 11.32
N GLN A 15 7.68 19.98 10.81
CA GLN A 15 7.41 20.06 9.38
C GLN A 15 8.66 20.47 8.58
N SER A 16 9.42 21.45 9.08
CA SER A 16 10.63 21.95 8.44
C SER A 16 11.74 20.89 8.28
N GLU A 17 11.79 19.91 9.18
CA GLU A 17 12.74 18.80 9.09
C GLU A 17 12.36 17.85 7.96
N LEU A 18 11.07 17.53 7.82
CA LEU A 18 10.56 16.75 6.70
C LEU A 18 10.76 17.48 5.37
N GLU A 19 10.42 18.76 5.29
CA GLU A 19 10.65 19.57 4.09
C GLU A 19 12.12 19.56 3.68
N ARG A 20 13.03 19.81 4.61
CA ARG A 20 14.47 19.78 4.36
C ARG A 20 14.97 18.40 3.93
N PHE A 21 14.41 17.34 4.51
CA PHE A 21 14.79 15.97 4.18
C PHE A 21 14.33 15.56 2.78
N PHE A 22 13.13 15.95 2.40
CA PHE A 22 12.54 15.58 1.11
C PHE A 22 12.87 16.55 -0.03
N SER A 23 13.25 17.80 0.25
CA SER A 23 13.63 18.81 -0.76
C SER A 23 14.82 18.42 -1.64
N LYS A 24 15.64 17.45 -1.21
CA LYS A 24 16.75 16.90 -2.03
C LYS A 24 16.27 16.08 -3.23
N TYR A 25 15.05 15.63 -3.23
CA TYR A 25 14.47 14.82 -4.32
C TYR A 25 13.73 15.65 -5.34
N GLY A 26 13.31 16.87 -4.98
CA GLY A 26 12.62 17.78 -5.85
C GLY A 26 11.92 18.91 -5.09
N ARG A 27 11.23 19.76 -5.84
CA ARG A 27 10.52 20.88 -5.28
C ARG A 27 9.22 20.45 -4.62
N ILE A 28 9.07 20.82 -3.35
CA ILE A 28 7.88 20.52 -2.55
C ILE A 28 6.90 21.67 -2.71
N GLU A 29 5.66 21.39 -3.11
CA GLU A 29 4.57 22.32 -3.20
C GLU A 29 3.97 22.58 -1.80
N ARG A 30 3.75 21.48 -1.04
CA ARG A 30 3.10 21.56 0.27
C ARG A 30 3.41 20.33 1.12
N VAL A 31 3.45 20.53 2.43
CA VAL A 31 3.51 19.45 3.43
C VAL A 31 2.32 19.59 4.37
N ASP A 32 1.48 18.57 4.43
CA ASP A 32 0.36 18.48 5.37
C ASP A 32 0.79 17.55 6.53
N MET A 33 1.22 18.16 7.63
CA MET A 33 1.63 17.47 8.84
C MET A 33 0.42 17.06 9.68
N LYS A 34 0.42 15.82 10.15
CA LYS A 34 -0.57 15.24 11.07
C LYS A 34 0.14 14.64 12.29
N SER A 35 -0.63 14.21 13.28
CA SER A 35 -0.09 13.58 14.48
C SER A 35 0.53 12.22 14.16
N GLY A 36 1.83 12.20 13.81
CA GLY A 36 2.58 10.97 13.55
C GLY A 36 2.66 10.51 12.08
N TYR A 37 2.11 11.28 11.15
CA TYR A 37 2.27 11.09 9.71
C TYR A 37 2.17 12.40 8.95
N ALA A 38 2.61 12.42 7.69
CA ALA A 38 2.52 13.59 6.84
C ALA A 38 2.18 13.20 5.40
N PHE A 39 1.57 14.13 4.68
CA PHE A 39 1.44 14.07 3.23
C PHE A 39 2.34 15.13 2.62
N ILE A 40 3.18 14.73 1.68
CA ILE A 40 4.08 15.63 0.96
C ILE A 40 3.65 15.68 -0.50
N TYR A 41 3.44 16.88 -1.00
CA TYR A 41 3.06 17.19 -2.36
C TYR A 41 4.29 17.72 -3.09
N PHE A 42 4.73 17.01 -4.11
CA PHE A 42 5.79 17.46 -5.00
C PHE A 42 5.20 18.14 -6.24
N GLU A 43 5.94 19.04 -6.86
CA GLU A 43 5.55 19.63 -8.14
C GLU A 43 5.61 18.61 -9.28
N ASP A 44 6.51 17.61 -9.22
CA ASP A 44 6.63 16.54 -10.21
C ASP A 44 6.37 15.17 -9.57
N ASP A 45 5.56 14.35 -10.23
CA ASP A 45 5.29 12.97 -9.79
C ASP A 45 6.54 12.07 -9.89
N ARG A 46 7.52 12.44 -10.72
CA ARG A 46 8.81 11.72 -10.82
C ARG A 46 9.65 11.93 -9.58
N ASP A 47 9.76 13.18 -9.11
CA ASP A 47 10.46 13.51 -7.87
C ASP A 47 9.83 12.80 -6.67
N ALA A 48 8.51 12.73 -6.64
CA ALA A 48 7.77 11.97 -5.64
C ALA A 48 8.09 10.47 -5.69
N ALA A 49 8.19 9.88 -6.89
CA ALA A 49 8.56 8.47 -7.05
C ALA A 49 10.00 8.20 -6.61
N ASP A 50 10.93 9.09 -6.93
CA ASP A 50 12.33 8.99 -6.52
C ASP A 50 12.48 9.20 -5.00
N ALA A 51 11.71 10.11 -4.42
CA ALA A 51 11.64 10.28 -2.98
C ALA A 51 11.16 8.99 -2.27
N ILE A 52 10.11 8.32 -2.76
CA ILE A 52 9.67 7.03 -2.19
C ILE A 52 10.78 6.00 -2.25
N ARG A 53 11.42 5.82 -3.41
CA ARG A 53 12.50 4.83 -3.60
C ARG A 53 13.70 5.10 -2.70
N GLY A 54 14.06 6.37 -2.55
CA GLY A 54 15.23 6.79 -1.79
C GLY A 54 15.02 6.88 -0.29
N THR A 55 13.77 6.98 0.20
CA THR A 55 13.50 7.26 1.62
C THR A 55 12.68 6.17 2.34
N ASP A 56 12.04 5.25 1.61
CA ASP A 56 11.33 4.13 2.26
C ASP A 56 12.32 3.25 3.04
N ASN A 57 12.03 2.97 4.30
CA ASN A 57 12.88 2.26 5.26
C ASN A 57 14.20 2.98 5.64
N MET A 58 14.42 4.23 5.23
CA MET A 58 15.58 4.99 5.70
C MET A 58 15.40 5.43 7.16
N PRO A 59 16.50 5.43 7.94
CA PRO A 59 16.48 5.96 9.29
C PRO A 59 16.34 7.48 9.27
N PHE A 60 15.40 8.01 10.05
CA PHE A 60 15.12 9.43 10.16
C PHE A 60 14.92 9.83 11.63
N GLY A 61 15.24 11.08 11.95
CA GLY A 61 15.11 11.63 13.29
C GLY A 61 16.22 11.17 14.26
N TYR A 62 16.06 11.55 15.51
CA TYR A 62 17.04 11.29 16.56
C TYR A 62 17.07 9.81 16.96
N GLU A 63 15.91 9.18 17.07
CA GLU A 63 15.77 7.76 17.39
C GLU A 63 16.05 6.86 16.17
N ARG A 64 16.41 7.42 15.04
CA ARG A 64 16.66 6.69 13.78
C ARG A 64 15.54 5.74 13.39
N ARG A 65 14.30 6.19 13.53
CA ARG A 65 13.14 5.40 13.12
C ARG A 65 13.13 5.22 11.61
N ARG A 66 12.81 4.01 11.18
CA ARG A 66 12.71 3.72 9.74
C ARG A 66 11.43 4.31 9.18
N LEU A 67 11.54 5.27 8.29
CA LEU A 67 10.39 5.87 7.63
C LEU A 67 9.59 4.84 6.86
N SER A 68 8.29 5.01 6.81
CA SER A 68 7.41 4.31 5.87
C SER A 68 6.91 5.32 4.85
N VAL A 69 7.41 5.20 3.62
CA VAL A 69 7.09 6.14 2.56
C VAL A 69 6.42 5.39 1.42
N GLU A 70 5.20 5.78 1.10
CA GLU A 70 4.43 5.14 0.02
C GLU A 70 3.52 6.19 -0.66
N TRP A 71 3.00 5.84 -1.84
CA TRP A 71 1.98 6.67 -2.46
C TRP A 71 0.74 6.74 -1.58
N ALA A 72 0.24 7.95 -1.33
CA ALA A 72 -0.99 8.10 -0.57
C ALA A 72 -2.15 7.33 -1.23
N LYS A 73 -2.83 6.51 -0.43
CA LYS A 73 -4.02 5.75 -0.85
C LYS A 73 -5.26 6.60 -0.60
N GLY A 74 -5.60 7.45 -1.53
CA GLY A 74 -6.83 8.24 -1.39
C GLY A 74 -7.04 9.18 -2.57
N GLU A 75 -8.24 9.13 -3.11
CA GLU A 75 -8.87 10.08 -4.03
C GLU A 75 -8.11 10.40 -5.32
N ARG A 76 -8.26 9.50 -6.30
CA ARG A 76 -8.22 9.95 -7.68
C ARG A 76 -9.37 10.95 -7.89
N GLY A 77 -9.03 12.23 -7.93
CA GLY A 77 -9.92 13.24 -8.52
C GLY A 77 -10.89 13.95 -7.59
N ARG A 78 -10.47 14.44 -6.44
CA ARG A 78 -11.10 15.61 -5.83
C ARG A 78 -10.07 16.70 -5.68
N HIS A 79 -10.07 17.64 -6.63
CA HIS A 79 -9.56 18.98 -6.41
C HIS A 79 -10.35 19.53 -5.23
N HIS A 80 -9.81 19.47 -4.05
CA HIS A 80 -10.28 20.22 -2.91
C HIS A 80 -9.58 21.57 -2.94
N ASP A 81 -10.21 22.47 -3.70
CA ASP A 81 -10.05 23.90 -3.53
C ASP A 81 -10.54 24.22 -2.10
N GLY A 82 -9.68 24.68 -1.25
CA GLY A 82 -10.08 25.16 0.07
C GLY A 82 -9.14 24.77 1.20
N GLY A 83 -8.29 25.71 1.58
CA GLY A 83 -7.73 26.06 2.87
C GLY A 83 -7.24 24.98 3.85
N PRO A 84 -6.34 25.33 4.76
CA PRO A 84 -5.83 24.40 5.76
C PRO A 84 -6.97 23.98 6.68
N LYS A 85 -7.57 22.81 6.47
CA LYS A 85 -8.41 22.17 7.48
C LYS A 85 -7.52 21.58 8.57
N SER A 86 -7.04 22.47 9.40
CA SER A 86 -6.56 22.16 10.73
C SER A 86 -7.67 21.43 11.48
N GLY A 87 -7.36 20.22 11.97
CA GLY A 87 -8.05 19.60 13.07
C GLY A 87 -9.57 19.39 12.90
N GLY A 88 -10.01 18.16 12.64
CA GLY A 88 -11.27 17.73 13.20
C GLY A 88 -12.53 18.06 12.41
N ASN A 89 -12.70 17.50 11.22
CA ASN A 89 -14.05 17.20 10.74
C ASN A 89 -14.06 15.88 9.93
N GLN A 90 -13.40 14.88 10.47
CA GLN A 90 -13.60 13.52 10.01
C GLN A 90 -14.96 13.07 10.54
N ARG A 91 -15.84 12.65 9.63
CA ARG A 91 -17.12 12.09 10.04
C ARG A 91 -16.86 10.89 10.95
N PRO A 92 -17.50 10.81 12.12
CA PRO A 92 -17.34 9.67 13.01
C PRO A 92 -17.68 8.39 12.26
N THR A 93 -16.78 7.41 12.32
CA THR A 93 -16.93 6.08 11.72
C THR A 93 -16.73 5.02 12.81
N LYS A 94 -17.16 3.80 12.54
CA LYS A 94 -16.97 2.65 13.44
C LYS A 94 -15.52 2.15 13.43
N THR A 95 -14.71 2.64 12.49
CA THR A 95 -13.34 2.20 12.29
C THR A 95 -12.37 3.30 12.66
N LEU A 96 -11.42 3.00 13.52
CA LEU A 96 -10.33 3.88 13.90
C LEU A 96 -9.06 3.56 13.11
N PHE A 97 -8.34 4.59 12.76
CA PHE A 97 -7.02 4.56 12.15
C PHE A 97 -5.97 4.84 13.21
N VAL A 98 -5.10 3.88 13.47
CA VAL A 98 -4.07 3.93 14.52
C VAL A 98 -2.70 3.92 13.87
N ILE A 99 -1.87 4.88 14.25
CA ILE A 99 -0.52 5.05 13.69
C ILE A 99 0.51 5.33 14.79
N ASN A 100 1.78 5.27 14.39
CA ASN A 100 2.94 5.56 15.23
C ASN A 100 3.24 4.51 16.32
N PHE A 101 2.66 3.32 16.26
CA PHE A 101 3.12 2.17 17.04
C PHE A 101 4.39 1.56 16.46
N ASP A 102 5.05 0.67 17.21
CA ASP A 102 6.23 -0.05 16.72
C ASP A 102 5.83 -1.16 15.72
N PRO A 103 6.16 -1.05 14.42
CA PRO A 103 5.74 -2.02 13.42
C PRO A 103 6.37 -3.41 13.58
N ILE A 104 7.45 -3.53 14.37
CA ILE A 104 8.19 -4.78 14.57
C ILE A 104 7.69 -5.49 15.84
N ARG A 105 7.48 -4.74 16.91
CA ARG A 105 7.16 -5.29 18.23
C ARG A 105 5.66 -5.39 18.48
N THR A 106 4.84 -4.52 17.87
CA THR A 106 3.39 -4.48 18.10
C THR A 106 2.67 -5.56 17.28
N ARG A 107 1.90 -6.37 17.96
CA ARG A 107 1.05 -7.42 17.38
C ARG A 107 -0.41 -7.01 17.42
N VAL A 108 -1.25 -7.70 16.65
CA VAL A 108 -2.71 -7.49 16.65
C VAL A 108 -3.28 -7.53 18.07
N ARG A 109 -2.84 -8.50 18.88
CA ARG A 109 -3.29 -8.67 20.28
C ARG A 109 -2.95 -7.48 21.17
N ASP A 110 -1.83 -6.81 20.95
CA ASP A 110 -1.42 -5.65 21.76
C ASP A 110 -2.35 -4.48 21.49
N ILE A 111 -2.74 -4.29 20.23
CA ILE A 111 -3.72 -3.28 19.83
C ILE A 111 -5.11 -3.66 20.33
N GLU A 112 -5.57 -4.90 20.11
CA GLU A 112 -6.86 -5.37 20.66
C GLU A 112 -6.97 -5.11 22.15
N LYS A 113 -5.98 -5.56 22.94
CA LYS A 113 -5.96 -5.37 24.39
C LYS A 113 -5.98 -3.90 24.82
N HIS A 114 -5.37 -3.03 24.01
CA HIS A 114 -5.36 -1.59 24.28
C HIS A 114 -6.72 -0.94 24.05
N PHE A 115 -7.48 -1.41 23.06
CA PHE A 115 -8.77 -0.85 22.68
C PHE A 115 -9.97 -1.55 23.30
N GLU A 116 -9.85 -2.83 23.70
CA GLU A 116 -10.90 -3.65 24.32
C GLU A 116 -11.60 -3.00 25.53
N PRO A 117 -10.90 -2.27 26.45
CA PRO A 117 -11.55 -1.60 27.58
C PRO A 117 -12.56 -0.51 27.19
N HIS A 118 -12.48 0.00 25.96
CA HIS A 118 -13.29 1.14 25.48
C HIS A 118 -14.51 0.71 24.66
N GLY A 119 -14.57 -0.54 24.22
CA GLY A 119 -15.67 -1.07 23.43
C GLY A 119 -15.39 -2.43 22.81
N LYS A 120 -16.40 -3.02 22.19
CA LYS A 120 -16.27 -4.32 21.53
C LYS A 120 -15.56 -4.19 20.18
N VAL A 121 -14.31 -4.65 20.12
CA VAL A 121 -13.53 -4.70 18.92
C VAL A 121 -13.95 -5.89 18.06
N LEU A 122 -14.39 -5.65 16.84
CA LEU A 122 -14.76 -6.69 15.87
C LEU A 122 -13.58 -7.19 15.08
N HIS A 123 -12.73 -6.27 14.65
CA HIS A 123 -11.60 -6.59 13.78
C HIS A 123 -10.44 -5.61 13.98
N VAL A 124 -9.22 -6.15 14.01
CA VAL A 124 -7.99 -5.37 13.98
C VAL A 124 -7.13 -5.80 12.80
N ARG A 125 -6.72 -4.85 12.00
CA ARG A 125 -5.91 -5.09 10.82
C ARG A 125 -4.67 -4.20 10.84
N ILE A 126 -3.51 -4.80 11.04
CA ILE A 126 -2.22 -4.11 10.99
C ILE A 126 -1.69 -4.12 9.54
N ARG A 127 -1.18 -2.98 9.13
CA ARG A 127 -0.43 -2.80 7.90
C ARG A 127 0.83 -2.01 8.20
N ARG A 128 1.99 -2.55 7.84
CA ARG A 128 3.30 -1.90 8.07
C ARG A 128 3.33 -1.11 9.41
N ASN A 129 3.08 0.20 9.37
CA ASN A 129 3.16 1.15 10.49
C ASN A 129 1.82 1.78 10.89
N PHE A 130 0.71 1.28 10.37
CA PHE A 130 -0.63 1.72 10.74
C PHE A 130 -1.58 0.54 10.91
N ALA A 131 -2.62 0.74 11.69
CA ALA A 131 -3.66 -0.26 11.92
C ALA A 131 -5.05 0.34 11.76
N PHE A 132 -6.00 -0.52 11.44
CA PHE A 132 -7.42 -0.22 11.51
C PHE A 132 -8.02 -1.06 12.61
N VAL A 133 -8.80 -0.41 13.49
CA VAL A 133 -9.53 -1.04 14.58
C VAL A 133 -11.00 -0.78 14.36
N GLN A 134 -11.77 -1.82 14.10
CA GLN A 134 -13.21 -1.75 13.85
C GLN A 134 -13.97 -2.13 15.09
N PHE A 135 -14.88 -1.25 15.50
CA PHE A 135 -15.78 -1.45 16.62
C PHE A 135 -17.17 -1.87 16.15
N GLU A 136 -17.94 -2.46 17.05
CA GLU A 136 -19.34 -2.81 16.79
C GLU A 136 -20.21 -1.55 16.59
N ASN A 137 -20.00 -0.54 17.44
CA ASN A 137 -20.74 0.70 17.45
C ASN A 137 -19.84 1.92 17.23
N GLN A 138 -20.42 2.97 16.63
CA GLN A 138 -19.72 4.23 16.41
C GLN A 138 -19.42 4.95 17.74
N GLU A 139 -20.32 4.83 18.73
CA GLU A 139 -20.16 5.45 20.05
C GLU A 139 -18.94 4.88 20.80
N GLU A 140 -18.74 3.55 20.70
CA GLU A 140 -17.57 2.87 21.24
C GLU A 140 -16.29 3.34 20.56
N ALA A 141 -16.31 3.48 19.25
CA ALA A 141 -15.17 4.02 18.50
C ALA A 141 -14.84 5.47 18.91
N THR A 142 -15.85 6.31 19.12
CA THR A 142 -15.66 7.69 19.59
C THR A 142 -15.04 7.72 20.97
N ARG A 143 -15.56 6.95 21.92
CA ARG A 143 -15.02 6.82 23.28
C ARG A 143 -13.59 6.30 23.26
N ALA A 144 -13.34 5.27 22.46
CA ALA A 144 -12.01 4.73 22.29
C ALA A 144 -11.02 5.77 21.74
N LEU A 145 -11.43 6.54 20.73
CA LEU A 145 -10.61 7.61 20.16
C LEU A 145 -10.24 8.65 21.23
N GLU A 146 -11.22 9.16 21.99
CA GLU A 146 -10.98 10.18 23.03
C GLU A 146 -10.04 9.69 24.13
N CYS A 147 -10.15 8.41 24.52
CA CYS A 147 -9.34 7.85 25.59
C CYS A 147 -7.96 7.38 25.13
N THR A 148 -7.80 6.97 23.86
CA THR A 148 -6.57 6.34 23.38
C THR A 148 -5.75 7.25 22.47
N HIS A 149 -6.29 8.37 22.01
CA HIS A 149 -5.49 9.36 21.28
C HIS A 149 -4.36 9.87 22.14
N MET A 150 -3.12 9.83 21.63
CA MET A 150 -1.90 10.19 22.35
C MET A 150 -1.56 9.28 23.55
N SER A 151 -2.17 8.12 23.64
CA SER A 151 -1.81 7.11 24.64
C SER A 151 -0.57 6.30 24.22
N LYS A 152 -0.01 5.53 25.14
CA LYS A 152 1.16 4.69 24.84
C LYS A 152 0.71 3.25 24.57
N VAL A 153 1.11 2.74 23.41
CA VAL A 153 1.06 1.30 23.10
C VAL A 153 2.49 0.77 23.16
N LEU A 154 2.77 -0.11 24.12
CA LEU A 154 4.14 -0.52 24.47
C LEU A 154 4.98 0.72 24.85
N ASP A 155 5.98 1.05 24.03
CA ASP A 155 6.92 2.13 24.31
C ASP A 155 6.67 3.40 23.45
N ARG A 156 5.61 3.41 22.60
CA ARG A 156 5.35 4.51 21.65
C ARG A 156 4.01 5.17 21.87
N VAL A 157 4.01 6.50 21.75
CA VAL A 157 2.79 7.29 21.69
C VAL A 157 2.10 7.07 20.35
N VAL A 158 0.87 6.56 20.38
CA VAL A 158 0.07 6.34 19.19
C VAL A 158 -0.84 7.52 18.91
N SER A 159 -1.06 7.78 17.63
CA SER A 159 -2.09 8.70 17.19
C SER A 159 -3.29 7.91 16.65
N VAL A 160 -4.48 8.32 17.07
CA VAL A 160 -5.73 7.66 16.71
C VAL A 160 -6.64 8.68 16.05
N GLU A 161 -7.17 8.34 14.90
CA GLU A 161 -8.12 9.17 14.13
C GLU A 161 -9.24 8.29 13.57
N TYR A 162 -10.36 8.89 13.13
CA TYR A 162 -11.36 8.12 12.39
C TYR A 162 -10.84 7.68 11.03
N ALA A 163 -11.11 6.46 10.62
CA ALA A 163 -10.80 6.01 9.27
C ALA A 163 -11.67 6.74 8.25
N LEU A 164 -11.08 7.12 7.11
CA LEU A 164 -11.79 7.81 6.03
C LEU A 164 -12.88 6.97 5.37
N LYS A 165 -12.80 5.64 5.50
CA LYS A 165 -13.76 4.66 4.98
C LYS A 165 -13.89 3.53 5.98
N ASP A 166 -15.12 3.10 6.21
CA ASP A 166 -15.36 1.88 6.95
C ASP A 166 -14.85 0.68 6.15
N ASP A 167 -14.16 -0.24 6.81
CA ASP A 167 -13.58 -1.44 6.17
C ASP A 167 -14.68 -2.42 5.69
N ASP A 168 -15.92 -2.23 6.14
CA ASP A 168 -17.09 -3.00 5.74
C ASP A 168 -17.40 -2.92 4.24
N GLU A 169 -17.10 -1.80 3.58
CA GLU A 169 -17.31 -1.66 2.14
C GLU A 169 -16.39 -2.55 1.29
N ARG A 170 -15.28 -3.04 1.84
CA ARG A 170 -14.35 -3.93 1.12
C ARG A 170 -14.59 -5.41 1.38
N GLY A 171 -15.13 -5.78 2.53
CA GLY A 171 -15.44 -7.17 2.88
C GLY A 171 -16.58 -7.75 2.07
N ASN A 172 -17.52 -6.94 1.64
CA ASN A 172 -18.77 -7.39 1.04
C ASN A 172 -18.72 -7.63 -0.48
N LYS A 173 -17.58 -7.33 -1.15
CA LYS A 173 -17.42 -7.65 -2.59
C LYS A 173 -17.23 -9.14 -2.87
N TYR A 174 -16.81 -9.92 -1.87
CA TYR A 174 -16.66 -11.37 -2.03
C TYR A 174 -17.82 -12.19 -1.48
N ASN A 175 -18.73 -11.57 -0.74
CA ASN A 175 -19.89 -12.23 -0.15
C ASN A 175 -21.23 -11.63 -0.64
N SER A 176 -21.24 -11.09 -1.86
CA SER A 176 -22.51 -10.84 -2.52
C SER A 176 -23.18 -12.19 -2.70
N PRO A 177 -24.39 -12.41 -2.11
CA PRO A 177 -25.15 -13.61 -2.40
C PRO A 177 -25.28 -13.67 -3.92
N ARG A 178 -24.85 -14.77 -4.52
CA ARG A 178 -25.19 -15.08 -5.91
C ARG A 178 -26.69 -14.87 -6.00
N ARG A 179 -27.11 -13.78 -6.64
CA ARG A 179 -28.48 -13.61 -7.04
C ARG A 179 -28.77 -14.81 -7.92
N ASP A 180 -29.37 -15.82 -7.29
CA ASP A 180 -30.06 -16.86 -7.98
C ASP A 180 -31.13 -16.16 -8.83
N TYR A 181 -30.84 -15.99 -10.10
CA TYR A 181 -31.82 -15.57 -11.05
C TYR A 181 -32.76 -16.74 -11.23
N GLY A 182 -33.63 -16.94 -10.23
CA GLY A 182 -34.86 -17.71 -10.38
C GLY A 182 -35.56 -17.20 -11.62
N ARG A 183 -35.73 -18.12 -12.55
CA ARG A 183 -36.47 -17.96 -13.78
C ARG A 183 -37.82 -17.34 -13.51
N GLN A 184 -38.00 -16.05 -13.76
CA GLN A 184 -39.29 -15.52 -14.15
C GLN A 184 -39.23 -15.08 -15.60
N ARG A 185 -39.85 -15.91 -16.40
CA ARG A 185 -40.20 -15.64 -17.77
C ARG A 185 -41.11 -14.42 -17.76
N ASP A 186 -40.71 -13.37 -18.49
CA ASP A 186 -41.54 -12.56 -19.38
C ASP A 186 -40.72 -11.35 -19.79
N SER A 187 -39.88 -11.55 -20.80
CA SER A 187 -39.31 -10.45 -21.55
C SER A 187 -39.85 -10.49 -22.98
N PRO A 188 -40.54 -9.43 -23.47
CA PRO A 188 -41.14 -9.43 -24.81
C PRO A 188 -40.16 -9.29 -25.95
N TYR A 189 -38.85 -9.25 -25.69
CA TYR A 189 -37.86 -9.17 -26.75
C TYR A 189 -37.37 -10.58 -27.13
N ARG A 190 -37.94 -11.07 -28.23
CA ARG A 190 -37.48 -12.29 -28.93
C ARG A 190 -35.97 -12.14 -29.24
N ARG A 191 -35.20 -13.09 -28.72
CA ARG A 191 -33.80 -13.27 -29.10
C ARG A 191 -33.73 -13.56 -30.60
N SER A 192 -33.02 -12.72 -31.33
CA SER A 192 -32.56 -13.05 -32.68
C SER A 192 -31.66 -14.28 -32.59
N PRO A 193 -31.89 -15.34 -33.40
CA PRO A 193 -31.01 -16.51 -33.38
C PRO A 193 -29.64 -16.10 -33.93
N SER A 194 -28.60 -16.36 -33.17
CA SER A 194 -27.22 -16.20 -33.65
C SER A 194 -26.99 -17.11 -34.82
N PRO A 195 -26.30 -16.65 -35.88
CA PRO A 195 -25.98 -17.47 -37.05
C PRO A 195 -25.16 -18.69 -36.62
N VAL A 196 -25.62 -19.89 -36.98
CA VAL A 196 -24.91 -21.12 -36.77
C VAL A 196 -23.74 -21.16 -37.75
N TYR A 197 -22.53 -20.88 -37.29
CA TYR A 197 -21.32 -21.06 -38.08
C TYR A 197 -21.11 -22.58 -38.29
N ARG A 198 -21.43 -23.07 -39.48
CA ARG A 198 -21.06 -24.42 -39.92
C ARG A 198 -19.52 -24.50 -39.94
N ARG A 199 -18.97 -25.40 -39.11
CA ARG A 199 -17.57 -25.81 -39.05
C ARG A 199 -17.20 -26.65 -40.33
N ASN A 200 -17.19 -26.03 -41.49
CA ASN A 200 -16.59 -26.69 -42.67
C ASN A 200 -16.29 -25.60 -43.73
N ARG A 201 -15.36 -24.72 -43.41
CA ARG A 201 -14.57 -23.99 -44.44
C ARG A 201 -13.11 -24.23 -44.07
N PRO A 202 -12.29 -24.83 -44.97
CA PRO A 202 -10.86 -24.85 -44.77
C PRO A 202 -10.35 -23.38 -44.76
N SER A 203 -9.46 -23.08 -43.80
CA SER A 203 -8.81 -21.76 -43.73
C SER A 203 -8.07 -21.48 -45.02
N PRO A 204 -8.09 -20.25 -45.54
CA PRO A 204 -7.28 -19.88 -46.69
C PRO A 204 -5.81 -20.13 -46.39
N ASP A 205 -5.12 -20.87 -47.25
CA ASP A 205 -3.69 -21.08 -47.19
C ASP A 205 -2.98 -19.78 -47.58
N TYR A 206 -2.57 -19.00 -46.62
CA TYR A 206 -1.63 -17.91 -46.85
C TYR A 206 -0.24 -18.54 -47.01
N GLY A 207 0.13 -18.77 -48.28
CA GLY A 207 1.43 -19.31 -48.66
C GLY A 207 2.57 -18.58 -47.90
N ARG A 208 3.15 -19.26 -46.92
CA ARG A 208 4.39 -18.81 -46.30
C ARG A 208 5.50 -18.88 -47.34
N PRO A 209 6.22 -17.80 -47.64
CA PRO A 209 7.43 -17.92 -48.46
C PRO A 209 8.41 -18.83 -47.69
N ARG A 210 8.89 -19.87 -48.38
CA ARG A 210 9.93 -20.77 -47.86
C ARG A 210 11.18 -19.95 -47.58
N SER A 211 11.63 -19.97 -46.33
CA SER A 211 12.91 -19.38 -45.96
C SER A 211 14.03 -20.01 -46.74
N PRO A 212 14.99 -19.25 -47.30
CA PRO A 212 16.13 -19.82 -48.00
C PRO A 212 16.95 -20.69 -47.08
N VAL A 213 17.30 -21.90 -47.54
CA VAL A 213 18.21 -22.82 -46.87
C VAL A 213 19.60 -22.20 -46.89
N HIS A 214 20.05 -21.72 -45.76
CA HIS A 214 21.40 -21.18 -45.61
C HIS A 214 22.33 -22.36 -45.29
N ASN A 215 23.08 -22.79 -46.33
CA ASN A 215 24.25 -23.67 -46.13
C ASN A 215 25.37 -22.83 -45.54
N GLY A 216 25.47 -22.79 -44.23
CA GLY A 216 26.58 -22.18 -43.50
C GLY A 216 27.52 -23.25 -42.97
N PRO A 217 28.84 -23.03 -42.97
CA PRO A 217 29.83 -24.01 -42.55
C PRO A 217 29.72 -24.36 -41.06
N SER A 218 29.95 -25.62 -40.73
CA SER A 218 29.97 -26.16 -39.38
C SER A 218 31.12 -25.56 -38.59
N TYR A 219 30.81 -24.91 -37.47
CA TYR A 219 31.80 -24.46 -36.52
C TYR A 219 32.13 -25.59 -35.54
N ASP A 220 33.41 -25.97 -35.48
CA ASP A 220 33.97 -26.91 -34.53
C ASP A 220 33.78 -26.42 -33.11
N ARG A 221 33.36 -27.40 -32.24
CA ARG A 221 33.23 -27.22 -30.81
C ARG A 221 34.61 -26.92 -30.19
N TYR A 222 34.84 -25.67 -29.82
CA TYR A 222 35.96 -25.34 -28.93
C TYR A 222 35.64 -25.84 -27.52
N ARG A 223 36.55 -26.72 -27.02
CA ARG A 223 36.57 -27.20 -25.64
C ARG A 223 36.80 -26.03 -24.69
N SER A 224 35.96 -25.89 -23.67
CA SER A 224 36.17 -24.97 -22.56
C SER A 224 37.42 -25.32 -21.77
N PRO A 225 38.25 -24.34 -21.34
CA PRO A 225 39.42 -24.60 -20.51
C PRO A 225 39.01 -25.05 -19.11
N GLN A 226 39.64 -26.14 -18.62
CA GLN A 226 39.50 -26.57 -17.22
C GLN A 226 40.25 -25.62 -16.31
N TYR A 227 39.53 -24.98 -15.39
CA TYR A 227 40.12 -24.22 -14.30
C TYR A 227 40.72 -25.16 -13.27
N GLY A 228 42.09 -25.11 -13.12
CA GLY A 228 42.82 -25.87 -12.15
C GLY A 228 42.49 -25.51 -10.70
N ARG A 229 42.41 -26.53 -9.87
CA ARG A 229 42.24 -26.48 -8.43
C ARG A 229 43.39 -25.68 -7.78
N TYR A 230 43.04 -24.62 -7.05
CA TYR A 230 43.97 -23.92 -6.20
C TYR A 230 44.39 -24.80 -5.01
N ARG A 231 45.69 -25.04 -4.86
CA ARG A 231 46.34 -25.71 -3.75
C ARG A 231 46.19 -24.90 -2.47
N ARG A 232 45.83 -25.56 -1.36
CA ARG A 232 45.85 -25.02 -0.01
C ARG A 232 47.26 -24.61 0.39
N SER A 233 47.42 -23.42 0.93
CA SER A 233 48.66 -22.92 1.56
C SER A 233 48.86 -23.58 2.94
N PRO A 234 50.10 -23.88 3.37
CA PRO A 234 50.35 -24.52 4.65
C PRO A 234 50.26 -23.52 5.81
N VAL A 235 49.70 -23.98 6.91
CA VAL A 235 49.60 -23.30 8.20
C VAL A 235 51.00 -23.23 8.80
N ARG A 236 51.52 -22.02 9.08
CA ARG A 236 52.71 -21.80 9.91
C ARG A 236 52.31 -21.77 11.38
N ARG A 237 52.79 -22.75 12.13
CA ARG A 237 52.87 -22.69 13.61
C ARG A 237 54.12 -21.88 13.99
N SER A 238 53.99 -20.95 14.87
CA SER A 238 54.91 -20.54 15.94
C SER A 238 54.11 -19.75 16.97
#